data_a243f4461ca407673632a95d48dda76b
#
_entry.id   a243f4461ca407673632a95d48dda76b
#
_cell.length_a   1.000
_cell.length_b   1.000
_cell.length_c   1.000
_cell.angle_alpha   90.00
_cell.angle_beta   90.00
_cell.angle_gamma   90.00
#
_symmetry.space_group_name_H-M   'P 1'
#
loop_
_entity.id
_entity.type
_entity.pdbx_description
1 polymer ?
#
loop_
_entity_poly.entity_id
_entity_poly.type
_entity_poly.pdbx_seq_one_letter_code
_entity_poly.pdbx_strand_id
1 'polypeptide(L)'
;MTLQKHLRTSDHYSGLSVLNSADMGRTWTGPRPVAELDWVREPGGVDVAVADVTPMFHPRSGKVLAVGAQVRYSPKGEQLEDRPRANQTAYAVFDPKTGCWAKWRRIEMAAGETFNFARSACGRFVVESDGSVLLPFYIAKSADVPYRVTVVRCTFDGEVLTYREHGDVLALDVARGLYEPSLVRLGGRYFLTIRNDLKGYVTAGGDGLHYRPVKPWTFDDGEDLGSYNTQQHWLAHGDGLFLVYTRRGANNDHIARHRAPLFVAQVDPDRLHVIRPTERVLVPERGAELGNFGAAAPT
;
A
#
# COMPACT_ATOMS: atom_id res chain seq x y z
N MET A 1 -0.48 -2.69 -14.74
CA MET A 1 -1.30 -2.88 -13.53
C MET A 1 -1.15 -4.32 -13.05
N THR A 2 -1.11 -4.55 -11.74
CA THR A 2 -1.07 -5.89 -11.13
C THR A 2 -2.45 -6.28 -10.60
N LEU A 3 -2.76 -7.56 -10.63
CA LEU A 3 -4.03 -8.13 -10.18
C LEU A 3 -3.80 -9.49 -9.54
N GLN A 4 -4.54 -9.80 -8.48
CA GLN A 4 -4.59 -11.11 -7.86
C GLN A 4 -6.03 -11.59 -7.69
N LYS A 5 -6.23 -12.90 -7.72
CA LYS A 5 -7.52 -13.51 -7.40
C LYS A 5 -7.55 -13.90 -5.92
N HIS A 6 -8.66 -13.68 -5.26
CA HIS A 6 -8.99 -14.39 -4.03
C HIS A 6 -9.40 -15.81 -4.37
N LEU A 7 -8.73 -16.80 -3.79
CA LEU A 7 -8.94 -18.21 -4.16
C LEU A 7 -10.03 -18.89 -3.33
N ARG A 8 -10.27 -18.42 -2.11
CA ARG A 8 -11.24 -18.99 -1.16
C ARG A 8 -11.89 -17.88 -0.33
N THR A 9 -11.49 -17.78 0.90
CA THR A 9 -11.87 -16.72 1.84
C THR A 9 -10.95 -15.51 1.68
N SER A 10 -11.18 -14.46 2.49
CA SER A 10 -10.28 -13.29 2.60
C SER A 10 -8.84 -13.74 2.84
N ASP A 11 -7.90 -12.99 2.25
CA ASP A 11 -6.45 -13.14 2.41
C ASP A 11 -5.86 -14.46 1.86
N HIS A 12 -6.59 -15.15 0.98
CA HIS A 12 -6.04 -16.28 0.21
C HIS A 12 -5.85 -15.87 -1.25
N TYR A 13 -4.62 -15.52 -1.61
CA TYR A 13 -4.27 -14.89 -2.88
C TYR A 13 -3.65 -15.87 -3.88
N SER A 14 -3.99 -15.72 -5.16
CA SER A 14 -3.26 -16.37 -6.25
C SER A 14 -1.85 -15.78 -6.41
N GLY A 15 -1.05 -16.36 -7.29
CA GLY A 15 0.08 -15.66 -7.92
C GLY A 15 -0.39 -14.39 -8.65
N LEU A 16 0.57 -13.54 -9.04
CA LEU A 16 0.28 -12.26 -9.68
C LEU A 16 -0.05 -12.42 -11.17
N SER A 17 -1.04 -11.66 -11.60
CA SER A 17 -1.32 -11.40 -13.01
C SER A 17 -1.05 -9.95 -13.35
N VAL A 18 -0.74 -9.66 -14.61
CA VAL A 18 -0.51 -8.31 -15.10
C VAL A 18 -1.48 -7.97 -16.22
N LEU A 19 -1.87 -6.70 -16.26
CA LEU A 19 -2.59 -6.07 -17.37
C LEU A 19 -1.71 -4.96 -17.92
N ASN A 20 -1.72 -4.79 -19.24
CA ASN A 20 -0.98 -3.75 -19.92
C ASN A 20 -1.96 -2.81 -20.66
N SER A 21 -1.63 -1.53 -20.68
CA SER A 21 -2.31 -0.52 -21.46
C SER A 21 -1.28 0.25 -22.27
N ALA A 22 -1.57 0.51 -23.54
CA ALA A 22 -0.76 1.33 -24.43
C ALA A 22 -1.35 2.74 -24.62
N ASP A 23 -2.49 3.03 -24.02
CA ASP A 23 -3.29 4.25 -24.24
C ASP A 23 -3.69 4.92 -22.90
N MET A 24 -2.78 4.94 -21.95
CA MET A 24 -2.95 5.53 -20.60
C MET A 24 -4.17 4.99 -19.84
N GLY A 25 -4.43 3.69 -19.95
CA GLY A 25 -5.48 3.01 -19.19
C GLY A 25 -6.88 3.08 -19.81
N ARG A 26 -7.03 3.53 -21.05
CA ARG A 26 -8.33 3.53 -21.75
C ARG A 26 -8.73 2.13 -22.17
N THR A 27 -7.77 1.35 -22.66
CA THR A 27 -7.94 -0.07 -22.97
C THR A 27 -6.86 -0.91 -22.30
N TRP A 28 -7.18 -2.18 -22.03
CA TRP A 28 -6.30 -3.10 -21.31
C TRP A 28 -6.23 -4.45 -22.00
N THR A 29 -5.03 -5.03 -22.03
CA THR A 29 -4.78 -6.41 -22.44
C THR A 29 -4.42 -7.26 -21.21
N GLY A 30 -4.92 -8.48 -21.14
CA GLY A 30 -4.78 -9.39 -19.99
C GLY A 30 -6.12 -9.59 -19.25
N PRO A 31 -6.13 -10.08 -17.99
CA PRO A 31 -4.95 -10.37 -17.16
C PRO A 31 -4.15 -11.58 -17.63
N ARG A 32 -2.83 -11.50 -17.56
CA ARG A 32 -1.90 -12.58 -17.88
C ARG A 32 -1.14 -12.98 -16.63
N PRO A 33 -1.19 -14.26 -16.19
CA PRO A 33 -0.35 -14.76 -15.10
C PRO A 33 1.13 -14.61 -15.43
N VAL A 34 1.94 -14.35 -14.40
CA VAL A 34 3.39 -14.19 -14.50
C VAL A 34 4.04 -15.28 -13.66
N ALA A 35 4.73 -16.21 -14.31
CA ALA A 35 5.30 -17.38 -13.63
C ALA A 35 6.38 -17.02 -12.59
N GLU A 36 7.14 -15.94 -12.83
CA GLU A 36 8.15 -15.43 -11.91
C GLU A 36 7.52 -14.80 -10.65
N LEU A 37 6.23 -14.46 -10.70
CA LEU A 37 5.48 -13.83 -9.62
C LEU A 37 4.44 -14.79 -9.01
N ASP A 38 4.54 -16.07 -9.29
CA ASP A 38 3.72 -17.12 -8.70
C ASP A 38 4.20 -17.47 -7.28
N TRP A 39 3.51 -18.40 -6.66
CA TRP A 39 3.84 -18.88 -5.33
C TRP A 39 5.23 -19.52 -5.29
N VAL A 40 5.91 -19.33 -4.19
CA VAL A 40 7.17 -19.99 -3.87
C VAL A 40 6.89 -21.08 -2.84
N ARG A 41 7.30 -22.32 -3.16
CA ARG A 41 7.22 -23.45 -2.21
C ARG A 41 8.45 -23.46 -1.31
N GLU A 42 8.23 -23.30 0.00
CA GLU A 42 9.26 -23.46 1.02
C GLU A 42 9.37 -24.92 1.52
N PRO A 43 10.50 -25.29 2.18
CA PRO A 43 10.63 -26.59 2.86
C PRO A 43 9.45 -26.83 3.81
N GLY A 44 9.00 -28.10 3.90
CA GLY A 44 7.83 -28.45 4.71
C GLY A 44 6.49 -28.25 4.02
N GLY A 45 6.49 -27.88 2.71
CA GLY A 45 5.29 -27.75 1.91
C GLY A 45 4.49 -26.47 2.13
N VAL A 46 5.11 -25.46 2.74
CA VAL A 46 4.53 -24.12 2.92
C VAL A 46 4.55 -23.37 1.60
N ASP A 47 3.41 -22.85 1.18
CA ASP A 47 3.30 -21.99 0.01
C ASP A 47 3.36 -20.52 0.44
N VAL A 48 4.15 -19.72 -0.28
CA VAL A 48 4.32 -18.29 -0.03
C VAL A 48 3.85 -17.51 -1.25
N ALA A 49 2.80 -16.73 -1.09
CA ALA A 49 2.36 -15.71 -2.04
C ALA A 49 2.88 -14.33 -1.63
N VAL A 50 2.96 -13.40 -2.57
CA VAL A 50 3.15 -11.98 -2.28
C VAL A 50 1.86 -11.25 -2.64
N ALA A 51 1.26 -10.57 -1.66
CA ALA A 51 -0.03 -9.93 -1.77
C ALA A 51 0.07 -8.41 -1.70
N ASP A 52 -1.01 -7.73 -2.11
CA ASP A 52 -1.17 -6.28 -2.01
C ASP A 52 -0.02 -5.50 -2.68
N VAL A 53 0.33 -5.94 -3.88
CA VAL A 53 1.51 -5.50 -4.61
C VAL A 53 1.27 -4.17 -5.30
N THR A 54 2.14 -3.20 -5.03
CA THR A 54 2.14 -1.88 -5.69
C THR A 54 3.35 -1.78 -6.63
N PRO A 55 3.14 -1.68 -7.95
CA PRO A 55 4.21 -1.40 -8.91
C PRO A 55 4.45 0.09 -9.07
N MET A 56 5.72 0.52 -9.11
CA MET A 56 6.14 1.89 -9.38
C MET A 56 7.31 1.92 -10.36
N PHE A 57 7.29 2.85 -11.30
CA PHE A 57 8.42 3.07 -12.20
C PHE A 57 9.58 3.74 -11.44
N HIS A 58 10.79 3.27 -11.66
CA HIS A 58 12.01 3.82 -11.11
C HIS A 58 12.82 4.49 -12.23
N PRO A 59 12.74 5.83 -12.38
CA PRO A 59 13.27 6.53 -13.55
C PRO A 59 14.76 6.33 -13.76
N ARG A 60 15.54 6.31 -12.68
CA ARG A 60 17.00 6.20 -12.74
C ARG A 60 17.49 4.85 -13.31
N SER A 61 16.81 3.75 -13.01
CA SER A 61 17.14 2.42 -13.57
C SER A 61 16.35 2.10 -14.85
N GLY A 62 15.28 2.82 -15.14
CA GLY A 62 14.36 2.52 -16.23
C GLY A 62 13.52 1.25 -16.01
N LYS A 63 13.42 0.76 -14.76
CA LYS A 63 12.70 -0.46 -14.40
C LYS A 63 11.45 -0.16 -13.56
N VAL A 64 10.58 -1.15 -13.43
CA VAL A 64 9.44 -1.09 -12.51
C VAL A 64 9.77 -1.93 -11.29
N LEU A 65 9.70 -1.32 -10.12
CA LEU A 65 9.82 -1.98 -8.83
C LEU A 65 8.41 -2.27 -8.29
N ALA A 66 8.11 -3.52 -8.00
CA ALA A 66 6.85 -3.95 -7.40
C ALA A 66 7.10 -4.45 -5.98
N VAL A 67 6.41 -3.88 -4.99
CA VAL A 67 6.59 -4.17 -3.56
C VAL A 67 5.28 -4.68 -2.97
N GLY A 68 5.35 -5.73 -2.15
CA GLY A 68 4.21 -6.31 -1.47
C GLY A 68 4.59 -7.12 -0.23
N ALA A 69 3.60 -7.67 0.45
CA ALA A 69 3.80 -8.48 1.64
C ALA A 69 3.70 -9.97 1.35
N GLN A 70 4.55 -10.77 1.98
CA GLN A 70 4.45 -12.22 1.95
C GLN A 70 3.27 -12.70 2.81
N VAL A 71 2.50 -13.62 2.25
CA VAL A 71 1.45 -14.38 2.97
C VAL A 71 1.79 -15.85 2.82
N ARG A 72 1.77 -16.59 3.91
CA ARG A 72 2.18 -18.01 3.96
C ARG A 72 0.97 -18.89 4.22
N TYR A 73 0.93 -20.02 3.55
CA TYR A 73 -0.13 -21.00 3.67
C TYR A 73 0.42 -22.37 4.00
N SER A 74 -0.26 -23.09 4.89
CA SER A 74 0.02 -24.49 5.20
C SER A 74 -0.21 -25.38 3.97
N PRO A 75 0.26 -26.64 3.96
CA PRO A 75 -0.07 -27.61 2.90
C PRO A 75 -1.58 -27.83 2.73
N LYS A 76 -2.40 -27.49 3.74
CA LYS A 76 -3.87 -27.54 3.68
C LYS A 76 -4.49 -26.25 3.13
N GLY A 77 -3.66 -25.22 2.83
CA GLY A 77 -4.11 -23.92 2.35
C GLY A 77 -4.66 -22.99 3.43
N GLU A 78 -4.30 -23.22 4.70
CA GLU A 78 -4.62 -22.33 5.82
C GLU A 78 -3.56 -21.25 5.95
N GLN A 79 -3.97 -20.02 6.17
CA GLN A 79 -3.01 -18.93 6.39
C GLN A 79 -2.22 -19.18 7.67
N LEU A 80 -0.91 -19.12 7.56
CA LEU A 80 0.01 -19.24 8.69
C LEU A 80 0.28 -17.85 9.27
N GLU A 81 -0.04 -17.72 10.54
CA GLU A 81 0.27 -16.52 11.32
C GLU A 81 1.51 -16.74 12.19
N ASP A 82 2.64 -17.07 11.56
CA ASP A 82 3.89 -17.18 12.31
C ASP A 82 4.32 -15.81 12.80
N ARG A 83 4.38 -15.62 14.10
CA ARG A 83 4.76 -14.35 14.72
C ARG A 83 5.76 -14.59 15.85
N PRO A 84 6.73 -13.70 16.03
CA PRO A 84 7.12 -12.62 15.15
C PRO A 84 7.83 -13.12 13.89
N ARG A 85 7.74 -12.34 12.81
CA ARG A 85 8.53 -12.57 11.58
C ARG A 85 9.54 -11.46 11.42
N ALA A 86 10.78 -11.81 11.15
CA ALA A 86 11.86 -10.86 10.93
C ALA A 86 11.60 -9.93 9.73
N ASN A 87 10.95 -10.44 8.68
CA ASN A 87 10.60 -9.66 7.51
C ASN A 87 9.49 -10.35 6.72
N GLN A 88 8.48 -9.59 6.31
CA GLN A 88 7.38 -10.07 5.48
C GLN A 88 7.21 -9.27 4.18
N THR A 89 8.14 -8.36 3.87
CA THR A 89 8.10 -7.55 2.66
C THR A 89 8.94 -8.19 1.57
N ALA A 90 8.37 -8.31 0.39
CA ALA A 90 9.05 -8.80 -0.80
C ALA A 90 8.90 -7.81 -1.95
N TYR A 91 9.82 -7.88 -2.91
CA TYR A 91 9.80 -7.09 -4.11
C TYR A 91 10.18 -7.91 -5.33
N ALA A 92 9.72 -7.45 -6.48
CA ALA A 92 10.13 -7.96 -7.78
C ALA A 92 10.42 -6.80 -8.73
N VAL A 93 11.21 -7.07 -9.77
CA VAL A 93 11.63 -6.07 -10.73
C VAL A 93 11.19 -6.47 -12.12
N PHE A 94 10.52 -5.57 -12.82
CA PHE A 94 10.19 -5.71 -14.25
C PHE A 94 11.14 -4.86 -15.08
N ASP A 95 11.72 -5.46 -16.10
CA ASP A 95 12.53 -4.76 -17.09
C ASP A 95 11.70 -4.49 -18.36
N PRO A 96 11.28 -3.24 -18.61
CA PRO A 96 10.52 -2.92 -19.81
C PRO A 96 11.27 -3.18 -21.14
N LYS A 97 12.61 -3.20 -21.12
CA LYS A 97 13.42 -3.45 -22.33
C LYS A 97 13.35 -4.91 -22.78
N THR A 98 13.30 -5.84 -21.83
CA THR A 98 13.22 -7.27 -22.11
C THR A 98 11.80 -7.82 -22.01
N GLY A 99 10.90 -7.08 -21.36
CA GLY A 99 9.54 -7.51 -21.05
C GLY A 99 9.48 -8.61 -19.97
N CYS A 100 10.53 -8.79 -19.18
CA CYS A 100 10.67 -9.88 -18.22
C CYS A 100 10.57 -9.39 -16.78
N TRP A 101 9.99 -10.23 -15.93
CA TRP A 101 9.99 -10.08 -14.48
C TRP A 101 11.12 -10.90 -13.85
N ALA A 102 11.77 -10.34 -12.82
CA ALA A 102 12.60 -11.12 -11.92
C ALA A 102 11.71 -11.79 -10.85
N LYS A 103 12.17 -12.91 -10.29
CA LYS A 103 11.51 -13.59 -9.17
C LYS A 103 11.49 -12.72 -7.91
N TRP A 104 10.55 -13.00 -7.01
CA TRP A 104 10.45 -12.36 -5.71
C TRP A 104 11.75 -12.47 -4.90
N ARG A 105 12.14 -11.36 -4.30
CA ARG A 105 13.20 -11.25 -3.30
C ARG A 105 12.64 -10.61 -2.04
N ARG A 106 13.18 -10.94 -0.88
CA ARG A 106 12.88 -10.23 0.37
C ARG A 106 13.78 -9.02 0.53
N ILE A 107 13.30 -8.01 1.24
CA ILE A 107 14.14 -6.91 1.70
C ILE A 107 14.81 -7.36 3.00
N GLU A 108 16.14 -7.28 3.05
CA GLU A 108 16.90 -7.50 4.29
C GLU A 108 16.77 -6.25 5.16
N MET A 109 16.09 -6.41 6.31
CA MET A 109 15.86 -5.32 7.25
C MET A 109 16.97 -5.26 8.30
N ALA A 110 17.08 -4.10 8.99
CA ALA A 110 17.97 -3.95 10.11
C ALA A 110 17.67 -5.00 11.20
N ALA A 111 18.72 -5.50 11.84
CA ALA A 111 18.58 -6.40 12.98
C ALA A 111 17.94 -5.67 14.19
N GLY A 112 17.20 -6.40 15.00
CA GLY A 112 16.54 -5.91 16.21
C GLY A 112 15.03 -6.07 16.19
N GLU A 113 14.38 -5.80 17.32
CA GLU A 113 12.96 -6.05 17.50
C GLU A 113 12.02 -5.14 16.70
N THR A 114 12.48 -3.99 16.24
CA THR A 114 11.66 -3.00 15.53
C THR A 114 10.97 -3.59 14.30
N PHE A 115 11.68 -4.47 13.59
CA PHE A 115 11.21 -5.08 12.34
C PHE A 115 10.89 -6.57 12.46
N ASN A 116 10.64 -7.08 13.66
CA ASN A 116 10.22 -8.48 13.85
C ASN A 116 8.97 -8.82 13.05
N PHE A 117 8.05 -7.88 12.97
CA PHE A 117 6.87 -7.95 12.14
C PHE A 117 6.80 -6.67 11.30
N ALA A 118 7.20 -6.73 10.04
CA ALA A 118 7.31 -5.55 9.19
C ALA A 118 6.75 -5.82 7.80
N ARG A 119 5.80 -4.99 7.37
CA ARG A 119 5.19 -5.08 6.05
C ARG A 119 5.16 -3.72 5.37
N SER A 120 5.56 -3.68 4.10
CA SER A 120 5.27 -2.59 3.18
C SER A 120 4.38 -3.15 2.08
N ALA A 121 3.08 -2.95 2.23
CA ALA A 121 2.07 -3.45 1.32
C ALA A 121 0.82 -2.58 1.41
N CYS A 122 -0.11 -2.74 0.49
CA CYS A 122 -1.39 -2.04 0.48
C CYS A 122 -1.27 -0.52 0.29
N GLY A 123 -0.10 0.01 -0.06
CA GLY A 123 0.12 1.45 -0.13
C GLY A 123 1.09 1.87 -1.22
N ARG A 124 0.99 3.12 -1.62
CA ARG A 124 1.97 3.73 -2.50
C ARG A 124 3.26 4.03 -1.75
N PHE A 125 4.36 4.00 -2.48
CA PHE A 125 5.67 4.45 -2.04
C PHE A 125 6.20 5.56 -2.96
N VAL A 126 7.31 6.18 -2.61
CA VAL A 126 7.90 7.28 -3.38
C VAL A 126 9.26 6.85 -3.90
N VAL A 127 9.53 7.17 -5.16
CA VAL A 127 10.87 7.12 -5.76
C VAL A 127 11.37 8.55 -5.87
N GLU A 128 12.50 8.83 -5.20
CA GLU A 128 13.11 10.14 -5.19
C GLU A 128 13.92 10.44 -6.46
N SER A 129 14.22 11.69 -6.69
CA SER A 129 15.00 12.13 -7.86
C SER A 129 16.43 11.57 -7.87
N ASP A 130 16.99 11.30 -6.70
CA ASP A 130 18.31 10.65 -6.55
C ASP A 130 18.26 9.12 -6.75
N GLY A 131 17.07 8.57 -6.96
CA GLY A 131 16.81 7.14 -7.11
C GLY A 131 16.67 6.38 -5.78
N SER A 132 16.67 7.07 -4.64
CA SER A 132 16.28 6.41 -3.38
C SER A 132 14.78 6.12 -3.35
N VAL A 133 14.39 5.11 -2.59
CA VAL A 133 13.01 4.65 -2.48
C VAL A 133 12.56 4.80 -1.04
N LEU A 134 11.46 5.51 -0.83
CA LEU A 134 10.82 5.66 0.47
C LEU A 134 9.62 4.72 0.55
N LEU A 135 9.73 3.69 1.39
CA LEU A 135 8.71 2.67 1.60
C LEU A 135 7.99 2.90 2.92
N PRO A 136 6.67 3.12 2.93
CA PRO A 136 5.91 3.17 4.16
C PRO A 136 5.69 1.74 4.69
N PHE A 137 6.02 1.52 5.96
CA PHE A 137 5.90 0.24 6.66
C PHE A 137 4.92 0.34 7.81
N TYR A 138 4.18 -0.74 8.07
CA TYR A 138 3.61 -0.97 9.38
C TYR A 138 4.37 -2.09 10.07
N ILE A 139 4.63 -1.90 11.36
CA ILE A 139 5.55 -2.69 12.15
C ILE A 139 4.96 -3.05 13.51
N ALA A 140 5.34 -4.20 14.05
CA ALA A 140 5.06 -4.58 15.43
C ALA A 140 6.22 -5.41 16.00
N LYS A 141 6.45 -5.32 17.31
CA LYS A 141 7.45 -6.16 18.00
C LYS A 141 6.97 -7.60 18.16
N SER A 142 5.68 -7.79 18.39
CA SER A 142 5.01 -9.07 18.55
C SER A 142 3.56 -9.01 18.11
N ALA A 143 2.88 -10.15 18.10
CA ALA A 143 1.46 -10.26 17.71
C ALA A 143 0.51 -9.45 18.61
N ASP A 144 0.84 -9.30 19.89
CA ASP A 144 -0.03 -8.69 20.89
C ASP A 144 0.16 -7.17 21.03
N VAL A 145 1.10 -6.59 20.28
CA VAL A 145 1.41 -5.16 20.32
C VAL A 145 0.71 -4.45 19.16
N PRO A 146 0.02 -3.32 19.40
CA PRO A 146 -0.58 -2.53 18.32
C PRO A 146 0.44 -2.16 17.24
N TYR A 147 -0.02 -2.16 15.99
CA TYR A 147 0.81 -1.73 14.87
C TYR A 147 1.21 -0.27 14.96
N ARG A 148 2.40 0.03 14.47
CA ARG A 148 2.97 1.36 14.33
C ARG A 148 3.44 1.55 12.89
N VAL A 149 3.57 2.77 12.46
CA VAL A 149 3.98 3.12 11.09
C VAL A 149 5.32 3.83 11.12
N THR A 150 6.17 3.51 10.17
CA THR A 150 7.40 4.23 9.86
C THR A 150 7.61 4.29 8.36
N VAL A 151 8.48 5.17 7.89
CA VAL A 151 8.96 5.17 6.50
C VAL A 151 10.41 4.74 6.48
N VAL A 152 10.72 3.82 5.60
CA VAL A 152 12.07 3.27 5.40
C VAL A 152 12.65 3.84 4.12
N ARG A 153 13.88 4.34 4.18
CA ARG A 153 14.67 4.72 3.00
C ARG A 153 15.47 3.52 2.54
N CYS A 154 15.35 3.21 1.25
CA CYS A 154 16.12 2.18 0.57
C CYS A 154 16.92 2.79 -0.58
N THR A 155 18.02 2.16 -0.96
CA THR A 155 18.67 2.34 -2.26
C THR A 155 18.25 1.23 -3.21
N PHE A 156 18.14 1.55 -4.49
CA PHE A 156 17.82 0.58 -5.53
C PHE A 156 18.79 0.75 -6.71
N ASP A 157 19.56 -0.27 -7.04
CA ASP A 157 20.54 -0.27 -8.13
C ASP A 157 19.98 -0.74 -9.48
N GLY A 158 18.71 -1.09 -9.52
CA GLY A 158 18.03 -1.67 -10.67
C GLY A 158 17.75 -3.17 -10.52
N GLU A 159 18.33 -3.82 -9.52
CA GLU A 159 18.14 -5.25 -9.22
C GLU A 159 17.88 -5.49 -7.74
N VAL A 160 18.63 -4.83 -6.86
CA VAL A 160 18.59 -5.04 -5.41
C VAL A 160 18.09 -3.79 -4.70
N LEU A 161 17.05 -4.01 -3.90
CA LEU A 161 16.50 -3.01 -2.99
C LEU A 161 17.09 -3.21 -1.59
N THR A 162 17.87 -2.24 -1.14
CA THR A 162 18.67 -2.34 0.10
C THR A 162 18.20 -1.32 1.11
N TYR A 163 17.83 -1.77 2.32
CA TYR A 163 17.55 -0.93 3.49
C TYR A 163 18.73 -0.01 3.81
N ARG A 164 18.46 1.22 4.19
CA ARG A 164 19.45 2.20 4.66
C ARG A 164 19.15 2.72 6.05
N GLU A 165 17.98 3.28 6.22
CA GLU A 165 17.53 3.91 7.47
C GLU A 165 16.01 3.91 7.56
N HIS A 166 15.47 4.22 8.72
CA HIS A 166 14.06 4.51 8.90
C HIS A 166 13.87 5.80 9.69
N GLY A 167 12.73 6.40 9.50
CA GLY A 167 12.34 7.64 10.16
C GLY A 167 11.62 7.41 11.50
N ASP A 168 10.82 8.39 11.87
CA ASP A 168 9.99 8.34 13.07
C ASP A 168 9.08 7.12 13.09
N VAL A 169 8.86 6.58 14.28
CA VAL A 169 7.86 5.54 14.52
C VAL A 169 6.58 6.18 15.04
N LEU A 170 5.60 6.30 14.16
CA LEU A 170 4.30 6.86 14.47
C LEU A 170 3.42 5.82 15.17
N ALA A 171 2.88 6.16 16.32
CA ALA A 171 2.03 5.28 17.13
C ALA A 171 0.81 6.02 17.65
N LEU A 172 -0.27 5.31 17.84
CA LEU A 172 -1.46 5.75 18.59
C LEU A 172 -1.91 4.61 19.49
N ASP A 173 -2.37 4.99 20.68
CA ASP A 173 -3.02 4.06 21.61
C ASP A 173 -4.50 3.86 21.21
N VAL A 174 -4.69 3.12 20.14
CA VAL A 174 -5.99 2.73 19.59
C VAL A 174 -5.99 1.25 19.25
N ALA A 175 -7.15 0.64 19.25
CA ALA A 175 -7.28 -0.78 18.92
C ALA A 175 -6.59 -1.11 17.59
N ARG A 176 -5.75 -2.16 17.59
CA ARG A 176 -4.89 -2.61 16.48
C ARG A 176 -3.81 -1.60 16.04
N GLY A 177 -3.82 -0.34 16.50
CA GLY A 177 -2.83 0.67 16.16
C GLY A 177 -2.94 1.21 14.73
N LEU A 178 -1.83 1.66 14.17
CA LEU A 178 -1.71 2.24 12.83
C LEU A 178 -1.12 1.22 11.84
N TYR A 179 -1.75 1.02 10.67
CA TYR A 179 -1.27 0.06 9.68
C TYR A 179 -1.66 0.43 8.24
N GLU A 180 -1.12 -0.28 7.26
CA GLU A 180 -1.33 -0.08 5.82
C GLU A 180 -1.21 1.40 5.39
N PRO A 181 -0.05 2.04 5.63
CA PRO A 181 0.18 3.41 5.23
C PRO A 181 0.36 3.53 3.72
N SER A 182 -0.05 4.67 3.15
CA SER A 182 0.22 5.05 1.76
C SER A 182 0.92 6.40 1.73
N LEU A 183 1.99 6.52 0.93
CA LEU A 183 2.87 7.68 0.87
C LEU A 183 2.79 8.37 -0.48
N VAL A 184 2.81 9.71 -0.48
CA VAL A 184 2.96 10.52 -1.68
C VAL A 184 3.85 11.73 -1.40
N ARG A 185 4.51 12.22 -2.44
CA ARG A 185 5.25 13.50 -2.44
C ARG A 185 4.53 14.50 -3.34
N LEU A 186 4.35 15.72 -2.84
CA LEU A 186 3.83 16.86 -3.61
C LEU A 186 4.48 18.15 -3.11
N GLY A 187 4.99 18.99 -4.01
CA GLY A 187 5.57 20.30 -3.68
C GLY A 187 6.71 20.24 -2.67
N GLY A 188 7.54 19.18 -2.68
CA GLY A 188 8.64 19.00 -1.73
C GLY A 188 8.21 18.51 -0.33
N ARG A 189 6.93 18.25 -0.11
CA ARG A 189 6.36 17.70 1.13
C ARG A 189 5.92 16.26 0.93
N TYR A 190 5.86 15.51 2.02
CA TYR A 190 5.48 14.10 2.05
C TYR A 190 4.24 13.93 2.90
N PHE A 191 3.28 13.14 2.39
CA PHE A 191 1.98 12.94 3.02
C PHE A 191 1.74 11.45 3.22
N LEU A 192 1.40 11.06 4.44
CA LEU A 192 0.98 9.71 4.80
C LEU A 192 -0.52 9.69 5.10
N THR A 193 -1.26 8.82 4.44
CA THR A 193 -2.56 8.36 4.90
C THR A 193 -2.40 6.98 5.52
N ILE A 194 -3.10 6.72 6.61
CA ILE A 194 -2.86 5.54 7.46
C ILE A 194 -4.21 4.95 7.84
N ARG A 195 -4.35 3.65 7.64
CA ARG A 195 -5.54 2.89 8.03
C ARG A 195 -5.54 2.58 9.52
N ASN A 196 -6.74 2.58 10.10
CA ASN A 196 -7.08 1.91 11.36
C ASN A 196 -8.53 1.39 11.26
N ASP A 197 -8.93 0.51 12.17
CA ASP A 197 -10.25 -0.12 12.13
C ASP A 197 -11.39 0.82 12.54
N LEU A 198 -11.10 1.93 13.19
CA LEU A 198 -12.08 2.90 13.67
C LEU A 198 -12.15 4.17 12.83
N LYS A 199 -10.98 4.68 12.39
CA LYS A 199 -10.82 5.91 11.59
C LYS A 199 -9.60 5.81 10.69
N GLY A 200 -9.63 6.52 9.56
CA GLY A 200 -8.41 6.84 8.80
C GLY A 200 -7.66 7.99 9.46
N TYR A 201 -6.34 8.01 9.29
CA TYR A 201 -5.45 9.05 9.84
C TYR A 201 -4.57 9.64 8.75
N VAL A 202 -4.06 10.85 9.00
CA VAL A 202 -3.19 11.58 8.09
C VAL A 202 -2.09 12.32 8.84
N THR A 203 -0.95 12.45 8.20
CA THR A 203 0.15 13.33 8.63
C THR A 203 0.97 13.81 7.43
N ALA A 204 1.84 14.81 7.67
CA ALA A 204 2.76 15.33 6.68
C ALA A 204 4.14 15.61 7.30
N GLY A 205 5.17 15.53 6.45
CA GLY A 205 6.57 15.79 6.79
C GLY A 205 7.32 16.52 5.69
N GLY A 206 8.56 16.94 5.97
CA GLY A 206 9.38 17.70 5.03
C GLY A 206 10.44 16.90 4.29
N ASP A 207 10.82 15.72 4.78
CA ASP A 207 11.96 14.94 4.26
C ASP A 207 11.61 13.45 3.95
N GLY A 208 10.36 13.08 4.19
CA GLY A 208 9.86 11.72 3.96
C GLY A 208 10.19 10.72 5.06
N LEU A 209 10.93 11.10 6.11
CA LEU A 209 11.27 10.28 7.27
C LEU A 209 10.69 10.81 8.58
N HIS A 210 10.56 12.13 8.72
CA HIS A 210 10.07 12.79 9.92
C HIS A 210 8.70 13.43 9.66
N TYR A 211 7.74 13.15 10.56
CA TYR A 211 6.35 13.52 10.38
C TYR A 211 5.80 14.24 11.61
N ARG A 212 4.84 15.12 11.38
CA ARG A 212 4.02 15.71 12.46
C ARG A 212 3.19 14.62 13.16
N PRO A 213 2.63 14.89 14.36
CA PRO A 213 1.66 14.00 14.96
C PRO A 213 0.52 13.67 14.00
N VAL A 214 0.08 12.41 13.99
CA VAL A 214 -1.04 11.98 13.17
C VAL A 214 -2.35 12.56 13.69
N LYS A 215 -3.27 12.87 12.79
CA LYS A 215 -4.62 13.30 13.13
C LYS A 215 -5.65 12.50 12.33
N PRO A 216 -6.89 12.34 12.84
CA PRO A 216 -7.95 11.68 12.09
C PRO A 216 -8.31 12.46 10.83
N TRP A 217 -8.75 11.76 9.80
CA TRP A 217 -9.33 12.37 8.61
C TRP A 217 -10.66 13.05 8.92
N THR A 218 -10.79 14.29 8.48
CA THR A 218 -12.04 15.07 8.52
C THR A 218 -12.33 15.69 7.16
N PHE A 219 -13.55 16.12 6.98
CA PHE A 219 -13.89 17.11 5.97
C PHE A 219 -13.46 18.52 6.39
N ASP A 220 -13.53 19.48 5.47
CA ASP A 220 -13.20 20.89 5.68
C ASP A 220 -14.15 21.63 6.62
N ASP A 221 -15.35 21.10 6.84
CA ASP A 221 -16.32 21.56 7.85
C ASP A 221 -16.06 20.99 9.26
N GLY A 222 -15.05 20.12 9.41
CA GLY A 222 -14.66 19.48 10.68
C GLY A 222 -15.37 18.17 10.99
N GLU A 223 -16.33 17.73 10.19
CA GLU A 223 -16.96 16.43 10.37
C GLU A 223 -16.01 15.27 10.07
N ASP A 224 -16.21 14.15 10.76
CA ASP A 224 -15.46 12.90 10.52
C ASP A 224 -15.62 12.46 9.05
N LEU A 225 -14.52 12.12 8.39
CA LEU A 225 -14.58 11.62 7.01
C LEU A 225 -15.36 10.31 6.89
N GLY A 226 -15.44 9.54 7.98
CA GLY A 226 -16.11 8.25 8.00
C GLY A 226 -15.35 7.12 7.35
N SER A 227 -14.10 7.36 6.89
CA SER A 227 -13.23 6.32 6.38
C SER A 227 -12.69 5.46 7.53
N TYR A 228 -12.71 4.14 7.37
CA TYR A 228 -12.25 3.19 8.38
C TYR A 228 -12.08 1.80 7.78
N ASN A 229 -11.24 0.98 8.40
CA ASN A 229 -11.07 -0.45 8.10
C ASN A 229 -10.91 -0.79 6.61
N THR A 230 -10.35 0.16 5.84
CA THR A 230 -10.09 0.03 4.40
C THR A 230 -8.85 0.85 4.07
N GLN A 231 -8.08 0.39 3.11
CA GLN A 231 -6.95 1.13 2.56
C GLN A 231 -7.41 2.47 1.98
N GLN A 232 -6.52 3.44 2.01
CA GLN A 232 -6.72 4.75 1.41
C GLN A 232 -5.48 5.06 0.58
N HIS A 233 -5.70 5.65 -0.60
CA HIS A 233 -4.59 5.92 -1.50
C HIS A 233 -4.56 7.37 -1.96
N TRP A 234 -3.35 7.86 -2.13
CA TRP A 234 -3.11 9.17 -2.68
C TRP A 234 -3.12 9.18 -4.21
N LEU A 235 -3.63 10.26 -4.78
CA LEU A 235 -3.32 10.68 -6.14
C LEU A 235 -2.72 12.09 -6.07
N ALA A 236 -1.63 12.32 -6.81
CA ALA A 236 -1.10 13.65 -7.06
C ALA A 236 -1.18 13.91 -8.57
N HIS A 237 -1.72 15.05 -8.95
CA HIS A 237 -1.81 15.47 -10.35
C HIS A 237 -1.68 16.99 -10.44
N GLY A 238 -0.68 17.48 -11.20
CA GLY A 238 -0.29 18.88 -11.15
C GLY A 238 0.02 19.30 -9.72
N ASP A 239 -0.56 20.40 -9.26
CA ASP A 239 -0.44 20.90 -7.89
C ASP A 239 -1.54 20.36 -6.95
N GLY A 240 -2.38 19.46 -7.45
CA GLY A 240 -3.51 18.89 -6.71
C GLY A 240 -3.13 17.62 -5.95
N LEU A 241 -3.57 17.56 -4.70
CA LEU A 241 -3.50 16.37 -3.85
C LEU A 241 -4.91 15.81 -3.68
N PHE A 242 -5.07 14.50 -3.92
CA PHE A 242 -6.37 13.83 -3.85
C PHE A 242 -6.25 12.56 -3.01
N LEU A 243 -7.32 12.25 -2.28
CA LEU A 243 -7.50 11.00 -1.55
C LEU A 243 -8.51 10.11 -2.28
N VAL A 244 -8.18 8.83 -2.45
CA VAL A 244 -9.11 7.78 -2.90
C VAL A 244 -9.45 6.91 -1.70
N TYR A 245 -10.74 6.75 -1.39
CA TYR A 245 -11.18 6.13 -0.15
C TYR A 245 -12.62 5.59 -0.23
N THR A 246 -12.99 4.75 0.72
CA THR A 246 -14.36 4.40 1.04
C THR A 246 -14.74 4.98 2.39
N ARG A 247 -16.03 5.20 2.65
CA ARG A 247 -16.51 5.75 3.92
C ARG A 247 -17.93 5.30 4.26
N ARG A 248 -18.28 5.36 5.54
CA ARG A 248 -19.66 5.28 6.01
C ARG A 248 -20.41 6.60 5.76
N GLY A 249 -21.71 6.61 5.99
CA GLY A 249 -22.55 7.81 5.83
C GLY A 249 -22.76 8.22 4.37
N ALA A 250 -22.75 7.26 3.45
CA ALA A 250 -22.95 7.45 2.02
C ALA A 250 -24.15 6.62 1.49
N ASN A 251 -25.17 6.40 2.33
CA ASN A 251 -26.32 5.53 2.04
C ASN A 251 -25.89 4.10 1.65
N ASN A 252 -24.87 3.58 2.30
CA ASN A 252 -24.21 2.32 1.99
C ASN A 252 -24.10 1.35 3.17
N ASP A 253 -25.01 1.45 4.16
CA ASP A 253 -25.01 0.60 5.36
C ASP A 253 -25.28 -0.87 5.04
N HIS A 254 -25.83 -1.17 3.86
CA HIS A 254 -26.01 -2.52 3.33
C HIS A 254 -24.73 -3.14 2.79
N ILE A 255 -23.65 -2.37 2.65
CA ILE A 255 -22.35 -2.85 2.14
C ILE A 255 -21.44 -3.20 3.30
N ALA A 256 -20.86 -4.41 3.27
CA ALA A 256 -19.92 -4.86 4.28
C ALA A 256 -18.75 -3.88 4.43
N ARG A 257 -18.52 -3.40 5.68
CA ARG A 257 -17.47 -2.42 6.01
C ARG A 257 -17.58 -1.12 5.19
N HIS A 258 -18.73 -0.79 4.60
CA HIS A 258 -18.94 0.37 3.73
C HIS A 258 -17.93 0.48 2.58
N ARG A 259 -17.47 -0.69 2.05
CA ARG A 259 -16.42 -0.78 1.03
C ARG A 259 -16.92 -0.51 -0.40
N ALA A 260 -18.01 0.21 -0.55
CA ALA A 260 -18.50 0.80 -1.80
C ALA A 260 -19.47 1.93 -1.47
N PRO A 261 -19.60 2.95 -2.33
CA PRO A 261 -18.77 3.23 -3.50
C PRO A 261 -17.36 3.68 -3.13
N LEU A 262 -16.44 3.67 -4.10
CA LEU A 262 -15.11 4.28 -3.96
C LEU A 262 -15.21 5.75 -4.35
N PHE A 263 -14.70 6.62 -3.49
CA PHE A 263 -14.68 8.05 -3.67
C PHE A 263 -13.30 8.57 -4.04
N VAL A 264 -13.26 9.73 -4.68
CA VAL A 264 -12.08 10.59 -4.82
C VAL A 264 -12.46 12.01 -4.44
N ALA A 265 -11.60 12.69 -3.68
CA ALA A 265 -11.78 14.09 -3.34
C ALA A 265 -10.44 14.80 -3.21
N GLN A 266 -10.45 16.11 -3.43
CA GLN A 266 -9.29 16.96 -3.22
C GLN A 266 -9.00 17.12 -1.72
N VAL A 267 -7.73 17.19 -1.38
CA VAL A 267 -7.23 17.41 -0.03
C VAL A 267 -6.54 18.77 0.03
N ASP A 268 -6.83 19.55 1.08
CA ASP A 268 -6.04 20.73 1.45
C ASP A 268 -4.71 20.25 2.04
N PRO A 269 -3.56 20.49 1.38
CA PRO A 269 -2.27 19.97 1.82
C PRO A 269 -1.74 20.65 3.08
N ASP A 270 -2.23 21.85 3.44
CA ASP A 270 -1.78 22.59 4.61
C ASP A 270 -2.59 22.21 5.85
N ARG A 271 -3.89 22.07 5.68
CA ARG A 271 -4.83 21.72 6.76
C ARG A 271 -5.03 20.22 6.90
N LEU A 272 -4.69 19.42 5.88
CA LEU A 272 -4.81 17.96 5.85
C LEU A 272 -6.26 17.50 6.11
N HIS A 273 -7.22 18.06 5.39
CA HIS A 273 -8.61 17.66 5.37
C HIS A 273 -9.11 17.49 3.93
N VAL A 274 -10.18 16.71 3.78
CA VAL A 274 -10.85 16.53 2.51
C VAL A 274 -11.78 17.71 2.24
N ILE A 275 -11.70 18.32 1.07
CA ILE A 275 -12.57 19.40 0.63
C ILE A 275 -13.89 18.80 0.15
N ARG A 276 -14.91 18.81 1.02
CA ARG A 276 -16.20 18.11 0.81
C ARG A 276 -16.87 18.39 -0.55
N PRO A 277 -16.97 19.63 -1.05
CA PRO A 277 -17.61 19.89 -2.34
C PRO A 277 -16.92 19.25 -3.54
N THR A 278 -15.68 18.77 -3.37
CA THR A 278 -14.91 18.11 -4.42
C THR A 278 -15.11 16.59 -4.46
N GLU A 279 -15.78 16.01 -3.47
CA GLU A 279 -16.02 14.55 -3.42
C GLU A 279 -16.81 14.09 -4.64
N ARG A 280 -16.31 13.05 -5.30
CA ARG A 280 -16.97 12.39 -6.44
C ARG A 280 -16.89 10.88 -6.27
N VAL A 281 -17.89 10.18 -6.75
CA VAL A 281 -17.86 8.73 -6.90
C VAL A 281 -16.90 8.39 -8.04
N LEU A 282 -15.81 7.70 -7.71
CA LEU A 282 -14.82 7.21 -8.67
C LEU A 282 -15.25 5.86 -9.26
N VAL A 283 -15.67 4.94 -8.38
CA VAL A 283 -16.23 3.64 -8.78
C VAL A 283 -17.56 3.45 -8.05
N PRO A 284 -18.68 3.35 -8.77
CA PRO A 284 -19.98 3.15 -8.16
C PRO A 284 -20.10 1.75 -7.55
N GLU A 285 -21.01 1.59 -6.61
CA GLU A 285 -21.41 0.31 -6.08
C GLU A 285 -22.07 -0.53 -7.20
N ARG A 286 -21.61 -1.77 -7.37
CA ARG A 286 -22.13 -2.74 -8.35
C ARG A 286 -22.05 -4.18 -7.81
N GLY A 287 -22.24 -4.38 -6.50
CA GLY A 287 -22.23 -5.69 -5.84
C GLY A 287 -20.82 -6.19 -5.46
N ALA A 288 -19.77 -5.38 -5.62
CA ALA A 288 -18.41 -5.74 -5.22
C ALA A 288 -17.93 -4.87 -4.04
N GLU A 289 -17.17 -5.47 -3.14
CA GLU A 289 -16.42 -4.73 -2.13
C GLU A 289 -15.15 -4.11 -2.72
N LEU A 290 -15.01 -2.79 -2.61
CA LEU A 290 -13.88 -2.02 -3.15
C LEU A 290 -12.81 -1.76 -2.08
N GLY A 291 -12.45 -2.80 -1.32
CA GLY A 291 -11.57 -2.67 -0.15
C GLY A 291 -10.07 -2.79 -0.45
N ASN A 292 -9.69 -3.52 -1.49
CA ASN A 292 -8.30 -3.74 -1.88
C ASN A 292 -8.12 -3.20 -3.31
N PHE A 293 -7.58 -2.00 -3.42
CA PHE A 293 -7.39 -1.33 -4.70
C PHE A 293 -6.06 -0.60 -4.74
N GLY A 294 -5.56 -0.31 -5.92
CA GLY A 294 -4.45 0.61 -6.15
C GLY A 294 -4.96 1.84 -6.89
N ALA A 295 -4.32 2.99 -6.67
CA ALA A 295 -4.63 4.23 -7.36
C ALA A 295 -3.36 4.84 -7.97
N ALA A 296 -3.42 5.22 -9.24
CA ALA A 296 -2.34 5.90 -9.93
C ALA A 296 -2.94 6.90 -10.93
N ALA A 297 -2.36 8.10 -11.01
CA ALA A 297 -2.64 9.02 -12.10
C ALA A 297 -1.85 8.58 -13.34
N PRO A 298 -2.42 8.63 -14.54
CA PRO A 298 -1.64 8.46 -15.76
C PRO A 298 -0.63 9.61 -15.88
N THR A 299 0.60 9.30 -16.24
CA THR A 299 1.72 10.24 -16.43
C THR A 299 2.09 10.33 -17.89
#